data_c1e5b65543abad1569afd6896b91713b
#
_entry.id   c1e5b65543abad1569afd6896b91713b
#
_cell.length_a   1.000
_cell.length_b   1.000
_cell.length_c   1.000
_cell.angle_alpha   90.00
_cell.angle_beta   90.00
_cell.angle_gamma   90.00
#
_symmetry.space_group_name_H-M   'P 1'
#
loop_
_entity.id
_entity.type
_entity.pdbx_description
1 polymer ?
#
loop_
_entity_poly.entity_id
_entity_poly.type
_entity_poly.pdbx_seq_one_letter_code
_entity_poly.pdbx_strand_id
1 'polypeptide(L)'
;MIKIKFILCILYLLFSLNVFSVLEDPFNSYIVQIPSKHGDSKINIAIKDNIDLAGFPTTAGSLALINNIPSKSAFLVSKLEKANYHISGKTNLSEWANFRSEKSVSGWSSYGGQTTNAYGKELNPCGSSSGSAVAVASGLVKIAVGTETNGSISCPASVNGIVGLKPTVG
;
A
#
# COMPACT_ATOMS: atom_id res chain seq x y z
N MET A 1 -1.68 38.83 -34.63
CA MET A 1 -1.68 37.36 -34.83
C MET A 1 -0.76 36.56 -33.87
N ILE A 2 0.26 37.16 -33.27
CA ILE A 2 1.23 36.46 -32.40
C ILE A 2 0.66 36.16 -31.00
N LYS A 3 -0.21 37.00 -30.43
CA LYS A 3 -0.78 36.83 -29.07
C LYS A 3 -1.74 35.62 -28.93
N ILE A 4 -2.45 35.26 -30.00
CA ILE A 4 -3.41 34.14 -29.96
C ILE A 4 -2.68 32.78 -29.97
N LYS A 5 -1.55 32.66 -30.65
CA LYS A 5 -0.76 31.41 -30.66
C LYS A 5 -0.10 31.11 -29.30
N PHE A 6 0.27 32.15 -28.56
CA PHE A 6 0.87 31.97 -27.22
C PHE A 6 -0.16 31.50 -26.17
N ILE A 7 -1.40 31.99 -26.26
CA ILE A 7 -2.49 31.56 -25.34
C ILE A 7 -2.90 30.10 -25.63
N LEU A 8 -2.95 29.69 -26.90
CA LEU A 8 -3.22 28.29 -27.27
C LEU A 8 -2.12 27.32 -26.78
N CYS A 9 -0.85 27.72 -26.85
CA CYS A 9 0.25 26.89 -26.34
C CYS A 9 0.20 26.71 -24.81
N ILE A 10 -0.16 27.76 -24.07
CA ILE A 10 -0.30 27.70 -22.60
C ILE A 10 -1.52 26.85 -22.21
N LEU A 11 -2.64 26.94 -22.93
CA LEU A 11 -3.79 26.05 -22.71
C LEU A 11 -3.47 24.59 -23.04
N TYR A 12 -2.67 24.32 -24.05
CA TYR A 12 -2.27 22.96 -24.40
C TYR A 12 -1.29 22.35 -23.40
N LEU A 13 -0.39 23.16 -22.81
CA LEU A 13 0.50 22.74 -21.72
C LEU A 13 -0.27 22.47 -20.41
N LEU A 14 -1.37 23.19 -20.15
CA LEU A 14 -2.22 22.95 -18.98
C LEU A 14 -3.12 21.72 -19.13
N PHE A 15 -3.40 21.27 -20.36
CA PHE A 15 -4.25 20.09 -20.61
C PHE A 15 -3.47 18.75 -20.61
N SER A 16 -2.13 18.80 -20.60
CA SER A 16 -1.29 17.58 -20.62
C SER A 16 -0.69 17.21 -19.26
N LEU A 17 -1.01 17.95 -18.19
CA LEU A 17 -0.69 17.53 -16.84
C LEU A 17 -1.72 16.49 -16.38
N ASN A 18 -1.44 15.22 -16.70
CA ASN A 18 -2.01 14.11 -15.94
C ASN A 18 -1.51 14.28 -14.50
N VAL A 19 -2.26 15.00 -13.67
CA VAL A 19 -1.97 15.12 -12.25
C VAL A 19 -2.26 13.78 -11.60
N PHE A 20 -1.23 12.95 -11.53
CA PHE A 20 -1.26 11.78 -10.67
C PHE A 20 -1.18 12.29 -9.23
N SER A 21 -2.24 12.14 -8.46
CA SER A 21 -2.19 12.44 -7.04
C SER A 21 -1.49 11.29 -6.31
N VAL A 22 -0.24 11.50 -5.92
CA VAL A 22 0.39 10.65 -4.92
C VAL A 22 -0.24 11.02 -3.57
N LEU A 23 -0.72 10.04 -2.83
CA LEU A 23 -1.30 10.26 -1.51
C LEU A 23 -0.17 10.67 -0.55
N GLU A 24 -0.38 11.74 0.21
CA GLU A 24 0.52 12.07 1.31
C GLU A 24 0.37 11.00 2.40
N ASP A 25 1.46 10.29 2.68
CA ASP A 25 1.50 9.19 3.66
C ASP A 25 2.44 9.54 4.83
N PRO A 26 1.98 10.30 5.82
CA PRO A 26 2.81 10.73 6.95
C PRO A 26 3.15 9.60 7.93
N PHE A 27 2.55 8.43 7.75
CA PHE A 27 2.71 7.27 8.63
C PHE A 27 3.63 6.20 8.04
N ASN A 28 4.13 6.40 6.82
CA ASN A 28 4.96 5.43 6.10
C ASN A 28 4.27 4.06 5.98
N SER A 29 2.98 4.09 5.61
CA SER A 29 2.16 2.89 5.48
C SER A 29 2.37 2.16 4.15
N TYR A 30 2.88 2.85 3.12
CA TYR A 30 3.22 2.28 1.82
C TYR A 30 4.72 2.13 1.61
N ILE A 31 5.11 1.07 0.89
CA ILE A 31 6.43 0.93 0.26
C ILE A 31 6.38 1.48 -1.17
N VAL A 32 5.30 1.18 -1.89
CA VAL A 32 5.07 1.65 -3.26
C VAL A 32 3.65 2.16 -3.36
N GLN A 33 3.48 3.38 -3.83
CA GLN A 33 2.17 3.92 -4.20
C GLN A 33 1.96 3.82 -5.71
N ILE A 34 0.76 3.45 -6.13
CA ILE A 34 0.34 3.36 -7.53
C ILE A 34 -0.83 4.33 -7.71
N PRO A 35 -0.57 5.48 -8.32
CA PRO A 35 -1.59 6.49 -8.51
C PRO A 35 -2.75 5.98 -9.37
N SER A 36 -3.98 6.32 -8.99
CA SER A 36 -5.14 6.14 -9.86
C SER A 36 -5.16 7.21 -10.95
N LYS A 37 -5.72 6.89 -12.10
CA LYS A 37 -5.97 7.89 -13.14
C LYS A 37 -7.04 8.87 -12.65
N HIS A 38 -6.87 10.15 -12.93
CA HIS A 38 -7.88 11.15 -12.61
C HIS A 38 -9.23 10.78 -13.28
N GLY A 39 -10.31 10.74 -12.48
CA GLY A 39 -11.63 10.33 -12.95
C GLY A 39 -11.88 8.82 -12.96
N ASP A 40 -10.96 7.99 -12.46
CA ASP A 40 -11.20 6.56 -12.26
C ASP A 40 -12.23 6.37 -11.11
N SER A 41 -13.34 5.72 -11.42
CA SER A 41 -14.43 5.42 -10.46
C SER A 41 -14.17 4.17 -9.63
N LYS A 42 -13.00 3.53 -9.80
CA LYS A 42 -12.64 2.31 -9.06
C LYS A 42 -12.42 2.59 -7.59
N ILE A 43 -12.73 1.60 -6.77
CA ILE A 43 -12.41 1.64 -5.34
C ILE A 43 -10.93 1.30 -5.16
N ASN A 44 -10.20 2.19 -4.51
CA ASN A 44 -8.80 1.96 -4.17
C ASN A 44 -8.68 0.89 -3.07
N ILE A 45 -7.82 -0.09 -3.29
CA ILE A 45 -7.45 -1.12 -2.32
C ILE A 45 -5.93 -1.25 -2.26
N ALA A 46 -5.37 -1.28 -1.06
CA ALA A 46 -3.96 -1.52 -0.85
C ALA A 46 -3.68 -3.01 -0.58
N ILE A 47 -2.50 -3.49 -0.96
CA ILE A 47 -2.09 -4.87 -0.70
C ILE A 47 -0.76 -4.92 0.03
N LYS A 48 -0.62 -5.85 0.98
CA LYS A 48 0.63 -6.04 1.73
C LYS A 48 1.76 -6.48 0.80
N ASP A 49 2.99 -6.00 1.06
CA ASP A 49 4.12 -6.21 0.16
C ASP A 49 4.70 -7.64 0.14
N ASN A 50 4.06 -8.58 0.76
CA ASN A 50 4.31 -10.02 0.56
C ASN A 50 3.28 -10.69 -0.38
N ILE A 51 2.44 -9.90 -1.06
CA ILE A 51 1.45 -10.36 -2.05
C ILE A 51 1.91 -9.92 -3.43
N ASP A 52 1.99 -10.86 -4.38
CA ASP A 52 2.45 -10.60 -5.72
C ASP A 52 1.51 -9.68 -6.51
N LEU A 53 2.10 -8.64 -7.08
CA LEU A 53 1.51 -7.76 -8.09
C LEU A 53 2.44 -7.75 -9.30
N ALA A 54 1.95 -8.18 -10.45
CA ALA A 54 2.76 -8.27 -11.67
C ALA A 54 3.42 -6.94 -12.01
N GLY A 55 4.72 -6.97 -12.30
CA GLY A 55 5.50 -5.79 -12.66
C GLY A 55 5.97 -4.91 -11.49
N PHE A 56 5.60 -5.24 -10.25
CA PHE A 56 6.04 -4.54 -9.04
C PHE A 56 6.82 -5.48 -8.11
N PRO A 57 7.85 -5.02 -7.43
CA PRO A 57 8.59 -5.84 -6.48
C PRO A 57 7.68 -6.43 -5.40
N THR A 58 7.91 -7.70 -5.03
CA THR A 58 7.35 -8.35 -3.86
C THR A 58 8.51 -8.65 -2.92
N THR A 59 8.69 -7.78 -1.92
CA THR A 59 9.93 -7.77 -1.13
C THR A 59 9.79 -8.36 0.25
N ALA A 60 8.57 -8.58 0.74
CA ALA A 60 8.34 -8.89 2.14
C ALA A 60 9.03 -7.87 3.09
N GLY A 61 9.20 -6.63 2.62
CA GLY A 61 9.91 -5.55 3.31
C GLY A 61 11.43 -5.64 3.28
N SER A 62 12.02 -6.64 2.61
CA SER A 62 13.45 -6.91 2.66
C SER A 62 14.18 -6.39 1.42
N LEU A 63 15.31 -5.69 1.63
CA LEU A 63 16.24 -5.31 0.57
C LEU A 63 16.78 -6.50 -0.21
N ALA A 64 16.82 -7.70 0.38
CA ALA A 64 17.26 -8.92 -0.30
C ALA A 64 16.36 -9.32 -1.49
N LEU A 65 15.10 -8.86 -1.48
CA LEU A 65 14.10 -9.19 -2.50
C LEU A 65 13.71 -7.99 -3.39
N ILE A 66 14.46 -6.90 -3.37
CA ILE A 66 14.13 -5.68 -4.13
C ILE A 66 13.99 -5.94 -5.64
N ASN A 67 14.69 -6.93 -6.17
CA ASN A 67 14.65 -7.33 -7.58
C ASN A 67 13.68 -8.49 -7.85
N ASN A 68 12.94 -8.95 -6.85
CA ASN A 68 11.94 -10.01 -7.03
C ASN A 68 10.66 -9.43 -7.63
N ILE A 69 10.61 -9.31 -8.96
CA ILE A 69 9.47 -8.77 -9.70
C ILE A 69 8.68 -9.92 -10.31
N PRO A 70 7.49 -10.25 -9.76
CA PRO A 70 6.66 -11.32 -10.29
C PRO A 70 6.11 -10.97 -11.68
N SER A 71 6.09 -11.96 -12.57
CA SER A 71 5.50 -11.83 -13.91
C SER A 71 3.97 -11.99 -13.91
N LYS A 72 3.41 -12.49 -12.80
CA LYS A 72 1.96 -12.72 -12.63
C LYS A 72 1.54 -12.23 -11.24
N SER A 73 0.38 -11.59 -11.19
CA SER A 73 -0.26 -11.23 -9.92
C SER A 73 -0.77 -12.47 -9.19
N ALA A 74 -0.80 -12.39 -7.86
CA ALA A 74 -1.46 -13.39 -7.02
C ALA A 74 -2.94 -13.57 -7.44
N PHE A 75 -3.48 -14.76 -7.23
CA PHE A 75 -4.87 -15.07 -7.59
C PHE A 75 -5.86 -14.06 -7.01
N LEU A 76 -5.71 -13.72 -5.74
CA LEU A 76 -6.52 -12.72 -5.05
C LEU A 76 -6.48 -11.36 -5.78
N VAL A 77 -5.28 -10.88 -6.14
CA VAL A 77 -5.11 -9.59 -6.83
C VAL A 77 -5.83 -9.60 -8.17
N SER A 78 -5.68 -10.68 -8.95
CA SER A 78 -6.40 -10.84 -10.21
C SER A 78 -7.92 -10.86 -10.04
N LYS A 79 -8.44 -11.34 -8.91
CA LYS A 79 -9.88 -11.28 -8.59
C LYS A 79 -10.32 -9.86 -8.23
N LEU A 80 -9.52 -9.13 -7.47
CA LEU A 80 -9.80 -7.73 -7.12
C LEU A 80 -9.85 -6.85 -8.36
N GLU A 81 -8.87 -6.98 -9.28
CA GLU A 81 -8.84 -6.22 -10.54
C GLU A 81 -10.09 -6.51 -11.40
N LYS A 82 -10.51 -7.78 -11.49
CA LYS A 82 -11.74 -8.17 -12.19
C LYS A 82 -13.01 -7.65 -11.51
N ALA A 83 -12.98 -7.45 -10.20
CA ALA A 83 -14.08 -6.86 -9.42
C ALA A 83 -14.04 -5.32 -9.41
N ASN A 84 -13.30 -4.71 -10.34
CA ASN A 84 -13.20 -3.27 -10.53
C ASN A 84 -12.54 -2.50 -9.37
N TYR A 85 -11.63 -3.15 -8.62
CA TYR A 85 -10.76 -2.44 -7.69
C TYR A 85 -9.50 -1.92 -8.40
N HIS A 86 -9.01 -0.77 -7.93
CA HIS A 86 -7.68 -0.26 -8.29
C HIS A 86 -6.70 -0.59 -7.16
N ILE A 87 -5.61 -1.28 -7.49
CA ILE A 87 -4.54 -1.54 -6.52
C ILE A 87 -3.75 -0.25 -6.33
N SER A 88 -3.96 0.41 -5.20
CA SER A 88 -3.34 1.72 -4.90
C SER A 88 -1.88 1.63 -4.45
N GLY A 89 -1.37 0.43 -4.24
CA GLY A 89 0.03 0.21 -3.91
C GLY A 89 0.30 -0.99 -3.01
N LYS A 90 1.58 -1.12 -2.68
CA LYS A 90 2.13 -2.16 -1.81
C LYS A 90 2.39 -1.55 -0.42
N THR A 91 1.74 -2.08 0.60
CA THR A 91 1.87 -1.56 1.98
C THR A 91 3.08 -2.16 2.69
N ASN A 92 3.70 -1.33 3.53
CA ASN A 92 4.79 -1.75 4.40
C ASN A 92 4.34 -2.80 5.41
N LEU A 93 5.28 -3.55 5.93
CA LEU A 93 5.04 -4.64 6.86
C LEU A 93 6.23 -4.81 7.80
N SER A 94 6.04 -5.52 8.90
CA SER A 94 7.19 -6.02 9.64
C SER A 94 7.99 -6.95 8.74
N GLU A 95 9.28 -6.71 8.58
CA GLU A 95 10.15 -7.44 7.65
C GLU A 95 9.99 -8.96 7.83
N TRP A 96 9.83 -9.70 6.71
CA TRP A 96 9.58 -11.14 6.69
C TRP A 96 8.40 -11.59 7.56
N ALA A 97 7.41 -10.72 7.74
CA ALA A 97 6.23 -10.97 8.57
C ALA A 97 6.58 -11.38 10.01
N ASN A 98 7.64 -10.81 10.59
CA ASN A 98 8.24 -11.15 11.89
C ASN A 98 8.93 -12.53 11.97
N PHE A 99 9.04 -13.27 10.88
CA PHE A 99 9.68 -14.60 10.89
C PHE A 99 11.20 -14.56 11.04
N ARG A 100 11.82 -13.43 10.77
CA ARG A 100 13.25 -13.29 10.72
C ARG A 100 13.93 -13.42 12.08
N SER A 101 13.29 -12.96 13.15
CA SER A 101 13.88 -12.89 14.49
C SER A 101 12.81 -12.70 15.56
N GLU A 102 13.04 -13.28 16.73
CA GLU A 102 12.24 -12.99 17.94
C GLU A 102 12.35 -11.53 18.40
N LYS A 103 13.38 -10.81 17.95
CA LYS A 103 13.60 -9.39 18.21
C LYS A 103 13.11 -8.49 17.07
N SER A 104 12.24 -9.00 16.18
CA SER A 104 11.64 -8.22 15.11
C SER A 104 10.82 -7.05 15.67
N VAL A 105 10.95 -5.89 15.02
CA VAL A 105 10.19 -4.69 15.37
C VAL A 105 8.95 -4.62 14.49
N SER A 106 7.77 -4.53 15.10
CA SER A 106 6.51 -4.40 14.36
C SER A 106 6.47 -3.13 13.52
N GLY A 107 6.10 -3.28 12.26
CA GLY A 107 6.00 -2.17 11.30
C GLY A 107 7.32 -1.70 10.70
N TRP A 108 8.46 -2.26 11.12
CA TRP A 108 9.75 -1.93 10.54
C TRP A 108 10.17 -2.92 9.45
N SER A 109 10.71 -2.37 8.36
CA SER A 109 11.35 -3.18 7.32
C SER A 109 12.60 -2.48 6.79
N SER A 110 13.58 -3.24 6.33
CA SER A 110 14.83 -2.68 5.78
C SER A 110 14.59 -1.92 4.47
N TYR A 111 13.54 -2.26 3.72
CA TYR A 111 13.20 -1.59 2.48
C TYR A 111 12.25 -0.40 2.69
N GLY A 112 11.23 -0.55 3.53
CA GLY A 112 10.21 0.48 3.74
C GLY A 112 10.43 1.39 4.96
N GLY A 113 11.37 1.06 5.87
CA GLY A 113 11.52 1.78 7.13
C GLY A 113 10.41 1.48 8.14
N GLN A 114 10.16 2.39 9.08
CA GLN A 114 9.18 2.22 10.15
C GLN A 114 7.83 2.81 9.77
N THR A 115 6.79 1.98 9.73
CA THR A 115 5.40 2.42 9.76
C THR A 115 5.03 2.82 11.19
N THR A 116 4.42 3.98 11.36
CA THR A 116 3.96 4.47 12.65
C THR A 116 2.45 4.20 12.82
N ASN A 117 1.99 4.14 14.09
CA ASN A 117 0.57 3.98 14.36
C ASN A 117 -0.22 5.23 13.92
N ALA A 118 -1.44 5.05 13.41
CA ALA A 118 -2.27 6.15 12.91
C ALA A 118 -2.71 7.15 13.99
N TYR A 119 -2.67 6.78 15.26
CA TYR A 119 -3.06 7.63 16.39
C TYR A 119 -1.88 8.32 17.10
N GLY A 120 -0.64 7.94 16.79
CA GLY A 120 0.54 8.56 17.40
C GLY A 120 1.82 7.86 16.98
N LYS A 121 2.86 8.66 16.69
CA LYS A 121 4.16 8.14 16.19
C LYS A 121 4.91 7.31 17.25
N GLU A 122 4.62 7.54 18.51
CA GLU A 122 5.18 6.82 19.66
C GLU A 122 4.45 5.50 19.96
N LEU A 123 3.28 5.29 19.35
CA LEU A 123 2.49 4.08 19.55
C LEU A 123 2.96 2.98 18.59
N ASN A 124 2.92 1.74 19.09
CA ASN A 124 3.26 0.58 18.27
C ASN A 124 2.13 0.30 17.25
N PRO A 125 2.41 0.21 15.94
CA PRO A 125 1.40 -0.12 14.94
C PRO A 125 0.97 -1.58 14.95
N CYS A 126 1.63 -2.45 15.76
CA CYS A 126 1.59 -3.90 15.64
C CYS A 126 1.95 -4.39 14.24
N GLY A 127 1.81 -5.67 13.96
CA GLY A 127 2.16 -6.26 12.67
C GLY A 127 1.76 -7.74 12.61
N SER A 128 2.09 -8.34 11.51
CA SER A 128 3.01 -7.88 10.47
C SER A 128 2.36 -7.04 9.37
N SER A 129 1.02 -6.96 9.24
CA SER A 129 0.33 -6.15 8.25
C SER A 129 0.16 -4.69 8.69
N SER A 130 1.23 -4.08 9.22
CA SER A 130 1.23 -2.74 9.84
C SER A 130 0.75 -1.67 8.86
N GLY A 131 1.37 -1.58 7.69
CA GLY A 131 1.03 -0.59 6.68
C GLY A 131 -0.39 -0.75 6.15
N SER A 132 -0.87 -1.99 5.97
CA SER A 132 -2.26 -2.24 5.55
C SER A 132 -3.27 -1.69 6.56
N ALA A 133 -3.04 -1.91 7.87
CA ALA A 133 -3.92 -1.40 8.90
C ALA A 133 -3.84 0.12 9.02
N VAL A 134 -2.64 0.68 8.99
CA VAL A 134 -2.43 2.13 9.11
C VAL A 134 -2.99 2.88 7.91
N ALA A 135 -2.84 2.35 6.67
CA ALA A 135 -3.42 2.97 5.48
C ALA A 135 -4.95 3.08 5.55
N VAL A 136 -5.62 2.10 6.17
CA VAL A 136 -7.08 2.16 6.41
C VAL A 136 -7.41 3.13 7.55
N ALA A 137 -6.71 3.03 8.68
CA ALA A 137 -6.97 3.87 9.85
C ALA A 137 -6.74 5.37 9.58
N SER A 138 -5.76 5.70 8.74
CA SER A 138 -5.46 7.08 8.33
C SER A 138 -6.38 7.59 7.21
N GLY A 139 -7.26 6.75 6.67
CA GLY A 139 -8.18 7.13 5.60
C GLY A 139 -7.58 7.20 4.20
N LEU A 140 -6.32 6.76 4.01
CA LEU A 140 -5.68 6.72 2.68
C LEU A 140 -6.40 5.76 1.73
N VAL A 141 -6.92 4.65 2.27
CA VAL A 141 -7.82 3.72 1.56
C VAL A 141 -8.93 3.26 2.49
N LYS A 142 -10.04 2.79 1.90
CA LYS A 142 -11.14 2.21 2.66
C LYS A 142 -10.93 0.75 3.02
N ILE A 143 -10.14 0.04 2.22
CA ILE A 143 -9.92 -1.39 2.32
C ILE A 143 -8.45 -1.69 2.02
N ALA A 144 -7.87 -2.61 2.77
CA ALA A 144 -6.53 -3.14 2.48
C ALA A 144 -6.49 -4.65 2.71
N VAL A 145 -5.59 -5.31 1.98
CA VAL A 145 -5.32 -6.74 2.16
C VAL A 145 -4.04 -6.91 2.97
N GLY A 146 -4.16 -7.64 4.06
CA GLY A 146 -3.05 -8.14 4.86
C GLY A 146 -2.87 -9.64 4.71
N THR A 147 -1.93 -10.22 5.46
CA THR A 147 -1.75 -11.67 5.62
C THR A 147 -1.58 -12.01 7.09
N GLU A 148 -2.11 -13.13 7.53
CA GLU A 148 -1.97 -13.57 8.92
C GLU A 148 -1.75 -15.07 9.01
N THR A 149 -0.70 -15.44 9.74
CA THR A 149 -0.54 -16.77 10.32
C THR A 149 -1.05 -16.75 11.76
N ASN A 150 -0.56 -15.79 12.55
CA ASN A 150 -0.94 -15.62 13.95
C ASN A 150 -0.85 -14.12 14.32
N GLY A 151 -1.98 -13.45 14.46
CA GLY A 151 -2.05 -12.05 14.89
C GLY A 151 -1.76 -10.99 13.83
N SER A 152 -1.24 -11.34 12.65
CA SER A 152 -0.70 -10.36 11.70
C SER A 152 -1.73 -9.52 10.93
N ILE A 153 -3.03 -9.74 11.11
CA ILE A 153 -4.14 -8.87 10.71
C ILE A 153 -4.86 -8.35 11.95
N SER A 154 -5.22 -9.27 12.85
CA SER A 154 -6.03 -8.96 14.02
C SER A 154 -5.34 -7.99 14.97
N CYS A 155 -4.04 -8.13 15.23
CA CYS A 155 -3.31 -7.21 16.10
C CYS A 155 -3.19 -5.79 15.51
N PRO A 156 -2.64 -5.58 14.29
CA PRO A 156 -2.56 -4.22 13.75
C PRO A 156 -3.93 -3.60 13.52
N ALA A 157 -4.97 -4.37 13.18
CA ALA A 157 -6.33 -3.85 13.09
C ALA A 157 -6.84 -3.34 14.45
N SER A 158 -6.63 -4.11 15.52
CA SER A 158 -7.05 -3.76 16.88
C SER A 158 -6.40 -2.47 17.37
N VAL A 159 -5.06 -2.36 17.27
CA VAL A 159 -4.33 -1.19 17.81
C VAL A 159 -4.48 0.06 16.95
N ASN A 160 -4.92 -0.07 15.69
CA ASN A 160 -5.24 1.06 14.81
C ASN A 160 -6.76 1.31 14.69
N GLY A 161 -7.59 0.66 15.52
CA GLY A 161 -9.01 0.96 15.64
C GLY A 161 -9.86 0.67 14.40
N ILE A 162 -9.48 -0.33 13.61
CA ILE A 162 -10.21 -0.74 12.40
C ILE A 162 -10.75 -2.18 12.53
N VAL A 163 -11.63 -2.56 11.62
CA VAL A 163 -12.11 -3.94 11.52
C VAL A 163 -11.07 -4.78 10.79
N GLY A 164 -10.59 -5.84 11.43
CA GLY A 164 -9.73 -6.86 10.82
C GLY A 164 -10.51 -8.17 10.66
N LEU A 165 -10.48 -8.73 9.45
CA LEU A 165 -11.10 -10.03 9.14
C LEU A 165 -10.03 -11.01 8.68
N LYS A 166 -9.89 -12.11 9.42
CA LYS A 166 -9.12 -13.29 9.00
C LYS A 166 -10.11 -14.45 8.82
N PRO A 167 -10.38 -14.87 7.59
CA PRO A 167 -11.26 -16.01 7.34
C PRO A 167 -10.60 -17.32 7.79
N THR A 168 -11.38 -18.39 7.84
CA THR A 168 -10.89 -19.75 8.01
C THR A 168 -9.97 -20.13 6.85
N VAL A 169 -8.98 -20.99 7.16
CA VAL A 169 -8.10 -21.59 6.15
C VAL A 169 -8.85 -22.71 5.45
N GLY A 170 -8.76 -22.77 4.10
CA GLY A 170 -9.41 -23.81 3.30
C GLY A 170 -9.47 -23.46 1.83
#